data_02108989184197239af27135da879b7f
#
_entry.id   02108989184197239af27135da879b7f
#
_cell.length_a   1.000
_cell.length_b   1.000
_cell.length_c   1.000
_cell.angle_alpha   90.00
_cell.angle_beta   90.00
_cell.angle_gamma   90.00
#
_symmetry.space_group_name_H-M   'P 1'
#
loop_
_entity.id
_entity.type
_entity.pdbx_description
1 polymer ?
#
loop_
_entity_poly.entity_id
_entity_poly.type
_entity_poly.pdbx_seq_one_letter_code
_entity_poly.pdbx_strand_id
1 'polypeptide(L)'
;MSKEYLEITEQLELFKKRGMIVENEEKALEKLVFINYYKLKEASLPFFFENKYIENTRFEDIVFRFYEDRNLRLYFMRIIEKIEISLKTNFSRILGREFQELGYLDFKKWTDNNEYCKHFIKYKEKEFLKRRNINI
;
A
#
# COMPACT_ATOMS: atom_id res chain seq x y z
N MET A 1 22.97 -10.07 15.94
CA MET A 1 22.81 -11.42 15.34
C MET A 1 22.47 -11.24 13.87
N SER A 2 23.39 -11.60 12.98
CA SER A 2 23.10 -11.64 11.54
C SER A 2 22.03 -12.71 11.31
N LYS A 3 20.92 -12.32 10.70
CA LYS A 3 19.92 -13.31 10.26
C LYS A 3 20.52 -14.04 9.07
N GLU A 4 20.84 -15.29 9.27
CA GLU A 4 21.29 -16.18 8.21
C GLU A 4 20.19 -16.29 7.12
N TYR A 5 20.60 -16.31 5.86
CA TYR A 5 19.70 -16.58 4.76
C TYR A 5 19.22 -18.04 4.86
N LEU A 6 17.93 -18.24 4.77
CA LEU A 6 17.30 -19.58 4.77
C LEU A 6 16.85 -19.93 3.35
N GLU A 7 17.25 -21.10 2.91
CA GLU A 7 16.73 -21.68 1.67
C GLU A 7 15.22 -21.96 1.77
N ILE A 8 14.53 -22.06 0.62
CA ILE A 8 13.07 -22.21 0.59
C ILE A 8 12.61 -23.47 1.31
N THR A 9 13.37 -24.54 1.19
CA THR A 9 13.12 -25.82 1.91
C THR A 9 13.24 -25.62 3.43
N GLU A 10 14.23 -24.89 3.89
CA GLU A 10 14.43 -24.59 5.31
C GLU A 10 13.32 -23.68 5.86
N GLN A 11 12.82 -22.76 5.02
CA GLN A 11 11.67 -21.90 5.36
C GLN A 11 10.40 -22.75 5.57
N LEU A 12 10.16 -23.75 4.72
CA LEU A 12 9.03 -24.67 4.87
C LEU A 12 9.17 -25.52 6.13
N GLU A 13 10.37 -26.08 6.37
CA GLU A 13 10.66 -26.85 7.57
C GLU A 13 10.46 -26.03 8.85
N LEU A 14 10.75 -24.73 8.81
CA LEU A 14 10.53 -23.85 9.94
C LEU A 14 9.02 -23.65 10.24
N PHE A 15 8.14 -23.63 9.23
CA PHE A 15 6.70 -23.63 9.42
C PHE A 15 6.23 -24.94 10.06
N LYS A 16 6.69 -26.09 9.57
CA LYS A 16 6.37 -27.42 10.12
C LYS A 16 6.85 -27.59 11.55
N LYS A 17 8.10 -27.20 11.85
CA LYS A 17 8.68 -27.25 13.20
C LYS A 17 7.88 -26.44 14.22
N ARG A 18 7.18 -25.40 13.75
CA ARG A 18 6.30 -24.58 14.60
C ARG A 18 4.88 -25.09 14.70
N GLY A 19 4.58 -26.27 14.13
CA GLY A 19 3.29 -26.94 14.24
C GLY A 19 2.31 -26.65 13.09
N MET A 20 2.76 -26.03 12.00
CA MET A 20 1.93 -25.85 10.81
C MET A 20 1.82 -27.16 10.02
N ILE A 21 0.61 -27.55 9.66
CA ILE A 21 0.33 -28.72 8.81
C ILE A 21 0.54 -28.32 7.35
N VAL A 22 1.30 -29.11 6.61
CA VAL A 22 1.52 -28.93 5.16
C VAL A 22 0.97 -30.18 4.46
N GLU A 23 -0.10 -30.05 3.69
CA GLU A 23 -0.73 -31.18 3.01
C GLU A 23 0.06 -31.62 1.76
N ASN A 24 0.59 -30.65 1.03
CA ASN A 24 1.35 -30.89 -0.18
C ASN A 24 2.63 -30.04 -0.19
N GLU A 25 3.76 -30.69 0.10
CA GLU A 25 5.06 -30.00 0.19
C GLU A 25 5.53 -29.38 -1.12
N GLU A 26 5.31 -30.09 -2.24
CA GLU A 26 5.72 -29.62 -3.56
C GLU A 26 5.00 -28.29 -3.91
N LYS A 27 3.69 -28.26 -3.72
CA LYS A 27 2.89 -27.03 -3.91
C LYS A 27 3.26 -25.94 -2.92
N ALA A 28 3.60 -26.30 -1.67
CA ALA A 28 4.02 -25.35 -0.66
C ALA A 28 5.35 -24.69 -1.02
N LEU A 29 6.31 -25.45 -1.52
CA LEU A 29 7.58 -24.93 -2.04
C LEU A 29 7.36 -24.01 -3.24
N GLU A 30 6.52 -24.39 -4.21
CA GLU A 30 6.14 -23.51 -5.31
C GLU A 30 5.56 -22.16 -4.80
N LYS A 31 4.67 -22.20 -3.82
CA LYS A 31 4.09 -20.98 -3.23
C LYS A 31 5.14 -20.10 -2.56
N LEU A 32 6.11 -20.72 -1.86
CA LEU A 32 7.20 -19.97 -1.21
C LEU A 32 8.15 -19.30 -2.21
N VAL A 33 8.29 -19.83 -3.44
CA VAL A 33 9.03 -19.18 -4.52
C VAL A 33 8.35 -17.86 -4.94
N PHE A 34 7.02 -17.84 -5.02
CA PHE A 34 6.25 -16.66 -5.48
C PHE A 34 5.84 -15.71 -4.36
N ILE A 35 5.63 -16.25 -3.15
CA ILE A 35 5.22 -15.47 -1.98
C ILE A 35 6.37 -15.50 -0.98
N ASN A 36 6.95 -14.35 -0.70
CA ASN A 36 8.02 -14.23 0.28
C ASN A 36 7.60 -14.81 1.64
N TYR A 37 8.49 -15.61 2.28
CA TYR A 37 8.31 -16.18 3.60
C TYR A 37 7.75 -15.20 4.63
N TYR A 38 8.27 -13.96 4.67
CA TYR A 38 7.82 -12.95 5.62
C TYR A 38 6.37 -12.54 5.40
N LYS A 39 5.90 -12.55 4.15
CA LYS A 39 4.49 -12.24 3.84
C LYS A 39 3.54 -13.36 4.29
N LEU A 40 3.92 -14.61 4.11
CA LEU A 40 3.14 -15.74 4.65
C LEU A 40 3.19 -15.76 6.17
N LYS A 41 4.34 -15.49 6.77
CA LYS A 41 4.46 -15.34 8.22
C LYS A 41 3.56 -14.22 8.75
N GLU A 42 3.52 -13.06 8.10
CA GLU A 42 2.62 -11.95 8.45
C GLU A 42 1.15 -12.37 8.39
N ALA A 43 0.72 -13.04 7.31
CA ALA A 43 -0.63 -13.57 7.16
C ALA A 43 -1.00 -14.63 8.21
N SER A 44 0.00 -15.35 8.73
CA SER A 44 -0.17 -16.41 9.73
C SER A 44 -0.17 -15.90 11.17
N LEU A 45 0.17 -14.64 11.43
CA LEU A 45 0.26 -14.09 12.80
C LEU A 45 -0.96 -14.34 13.69
N PRO A 46 -2.21 -14.24 13.20
CA PRO A 46 -3.39 -14.51 14.03
C PRO A 46 -3.49 -15.96 14.53
N PHE A 47 -2.76 -16.89 13.92
CA PHE A 47 -2.74 -18.32 14.27
C PHE A 47 -1.45 -18.72 14.98
N PHE A 48 -0.59 -17.75 15.32
CA PHE A 48 0.72 -18.00 15.89
C PHE A 48 0.78 -17.47 17.33
N PHE A 49 0.93 -18.39 18.29
CA PHE A 49 0.97 -18.09 19.73
C PHE A 49 2.15 -18.80 20.39
N GLU A 50 2.83 -18.16 21.33
CA GLU A 50 3.95 -18.75 22.10
C GLU A 50 4.97 -19.55 21.24
N ASN A 51 5.36 -18.98 20.09
CA ASN A 51 6.26 -19.59 19.12
C ASN A 51 5.75 -20.85 18.40
N LYS A 52 4.45 -21.15 18.49
CA LYS A 52 3.81 -22.28 17.79
C LYS A 52 2.54 -21.83 17.09
N TYR A 53 2.15 -22.57 16.08
CA TYR A 53 0.86 -22.42 15.43
C TYR A 53 -0.23 -23.14 16.24
N ILE A 54 -1.43 -22.59 16.24
CA ILE A 54 -2.62 -23.19 16.82
C ILE A 54 -2.87 -24.54 16.12
N GLU A 55 -3.39 -25.51 16.86
CA GLU A 55 -3.73 -26.83 16.31
C GLU A 55 -4.57 -26.72 15.04
N ASN A 56 -4.31 -27.58 14.08
CA ASN A 56 -4.96 -27.63 12.75
C ASN A 56 -4.71 -26.41 11.86
N THR A 57 -3.73 -25.55 12.15
CA THR A 57 -3.32 -24.50 11.22
C THR A 57 -2.64 -25.12 9.99
N ARG A 58 -3.23 -24.97 8.81
CA ARG A 58 -2.72 -25.49 7.54
C ARG A 58 -2.03 -24.41 6.75
N PHE A 59 -0.95 -24.77 6.06
CA PHE A 59 -0.20 -23.88 5.18
C PHE A 59 -1.10 -23.34 4.05
N GLU A 60 -1.93 -24.22 3.49
CA GLU A 60 -2.86 -23.92 2.41
C GLU A 60 -3.88 -22.84 2.82
N ASP A 61 -4.37 -22.90 4.05
CA ASP A 61 -5.31 -21.88 4.60
C ASP A 61 -4.64 -20.52 4.73
N ILE A 62 -3.35 -20.48 5.13
CA ILE A 62 -2.58 -19.25 5.21
C ILE A 62 -2.34 -18.66 3.83
N VAL A 63 -2.02 -19.49 2.83
CA VAL A 63 -1.87 -19.06 1.43
C VAL A 63 -3.20 -18.52 0.89
N PHE A 64 -4.30 -19.21 1.15
CA PHE A 64 -5.64 -18.76 0.77
C PHE A 64 -5.94 -17.38 1.39
N ARG A 65 -5.74 -17.23 2.71
CA ARG A 65 -5.92 -15.95 3.43
C ARG A 65 -5.06 -14.83 2.84
N PHE A 66 -3.81 -15.12 2.48
CA PHE A 66 -2.92 -14.14 1.83
C PHE A 66 -3.52 -13.63 0.52
N TYR A 67 -4.07 -14.51 -0.31
CA TYR A 67 -4.71 -14.10 -1.56
C TYR A 67 -6.01 -13.35 -1.35
N GLU A 68 -6.85 -13.77 -0.39
CA GLU A 68 -8.08 -13.06 -0.04
C GLU A 68 -7.80 -11.64 0.45
N ASP A 69 -6.83 -11.45 1.33
CA ASP A 69 -6.41 -10.14 1.80
C ASP A 69 -5.87 -9.26 0.64
N ARG A 70 -5.10 -9.85 -0.28
CA ARG A 70 -4.66 -9.16 -1.49
C ARG A 70 -5.84 -8.74 -2.37
N ASN A 71 -6.80 -9.64 -2.60
CA ASN A 71 -7.98 -9.36 -3.42
C ASN A 71 -8.83 -8.24 -2.79
N LEU A 72 -9.01 -8.29 -1.48
CA LEU A 72 -9.71 -7.26 -0.73
C LEU A 72 -9.02 -5.88 -0.87
N ARG A 73 -7.70 -5.83 -0.74
CA ARG A 73 -6.93 -4.58 -0.96
C ARG A 73 -7.12 -4.04 -2.38
N LEU A 74 -7.05 -4.88 -3.40
CA LEU A 74 -7.26 -4.48 -4.79
C LEU A 74 -8.69 -3.94 -5.02
N TYR A 75 -9.68 -4.55 -4.37
CA TYR A 75 -11.06 -4.07 -4.41
C TYR A 75 -11.19 -2.68 -3.79
N PHE A 76 -10.62 -2.46 -2.61
CA PHE A 76 -10.62 -1.15 -1.97
C PHE A 76 -9.87 -0.10 -2.79
N MET A 77 -8.73 -0.44 -3.38
CA MET A 77 -7.98 0.47 -4.25
C MET A 77 -8.83 0.96 -5.43
N ARG A 78 -9.62 0.08 -6.05
CA ARG A 78 -10.55 0.47 -7.14
C ARG A 78 -11.65 1.43 -6.66
N ILE A 79 -12.15 1.24 -5.44
CA ILE A 79 -13.16 2.14 -4.86
C ILE A 79 -12.54 3.51 -4.56
N ILE A 80 -11.36 3.52 -3.93
CA ILE A 80 -10.62 4.75 -3.60
C ILE A 80 -10.33 5.54 -4.87
N GLU A 81 -9.89 4.91 -5.95
CA GLU A 81 -9.65 5.55 -7.25
C GLU A 81 -10.92 6.25 -7.78
N LYS A 82 -12.07 5.57 -7.72
CA LYS A 82 -13.34 6.18 -8.15
C LYS A 82 -13.72 7.41 -7.31
N ILE A 83 -13.54 7.31 -5.99
CA ILE A 83 -13.79 8.43 -5.07
C ILE A 83 -12.83 9.59 -5.38
N GLU A 84 -11.55 9.30 -5.57
CA GLU A 84 -10.52 10.29 -5.90
C GLU A 84 -10.84 11.04 -7.19
N ILE A 85 -11.19 10.31 -8.26
CA ILE A 85 -11.59 10.91 -9.55
C ILE A 85 -12.83 11.78 -9.37
N SER A 86 -13.86 11.29 -8.67
CA SER A 86 -15.07 12.04 -8.40
C SER A 86 -14.81 13.32 -7.62
N LEU A 87 -14.01 13.24 -6.57
CA LEU A 87 -13.61 14.41 -5.77
C LEU A 87 -12.83 15.42 -6.62
N LYS A 88 -11.80 14.97 -7.34
CA LYS A 88 -10.99 15.86 -8.22
C LYS A 88 -11.87 16.57 -9.25
N THR A 89 -12.79 15.85 -9.88
CA THR A 89 -13.72 16.42 -10.88
C THR A 89 -14.64 17.45 -10.24
N ASN A 90 -15.24 17.15 -9.09
CA ASN A 90 -16.12 18.08 -8.41
C ASN A 90 -15.38 19.31 -7.87
N PHE A 91 -14.19 19.12 -7.30
CA PHE A 91 -13.35 20.23 -6.88
C PHE A 91 -12.97 21.12 -8.06
N SER A 92 -12.48 20.56 -9.17
CA SER A 92 -12.14 21.34 -10.37
C SER A 92 -13.34 22.14 -10.89
N ARG A 93 -14.54 21.55 -10.89
CA ARG A 93 -15.76 22.23 -11.32
C ARG A 93 -16.15 23.38 -10.40
N ILE A 94 -16.11 23.16 -9.07
CA ILE A 94 -16.45 24.19 -8.09
C ILE A 94 -15.40 25.32 -8.16
N LEU A 95 -14.12 24.97 -8.18
CA LEU A 95 -13.04 25.95 -8.22
C LEU A 95 -13.07 26.78 -9.51
N GLY A 96 -13.30 26.12 -10.66
CA GLY A 96 -13.41 26.81 -11.95
C GLY A 96 -14.60 27.77 -11.98
N ARG A 97 -15.73 27.42 -11.37
CA ARG A 97 -16.91 28.27 -11.27
C ARG A 97 -16.69 29.48 -10.36
N GLU A 98 -16.10 29.28 -9.18
CA GLU A 98 -15.93 30.33 -8.17
C GLU A 98 -14.71 31.23 -8.43
N PHE A 99 -13.65 30.67 -8.97
CA PHE A 99 -12.34 31.36 -9.05
C PHE A 99 -11.78 31.48 -10.47
N GLN A 100 -12.48 31.03 -11.49
CA GLN A 100 -12.02 30.97 -12.89
C GLN A 100 -10.77 30.09 -13.09
N GLU A 101 -10.17 30.10 -14.29
CA GLU A 101 -9.14 29.13 -14.67
C GLU A 101 -7.91 29.05 -13.75
N LEU A 102 -7.49 30.15 -13.17
CA LEU A 102 -6.27 30.25 -12.37
C LEU A 102 -6.49 30.73 -10.94
N GLY A 103 -7.74 31.04 -10.58
CA GLY A 103 -8.06 31.61 -9.27
C GLY A 103 -7.77 30.68 -8.11
N TYR A 104 -7.70 29.35 -8.35
CA TYR A 104 -7.30 28.37 -7.35
C TYR A 104 -5.82 28.46 -6.96
N LEU A 105 -4.99 29.15 -7.75
CA LEU A 105 -3.59 29.43 -7.43
C LEU A 105 -3.42 30.63 -6.49
N ASP A 106 -4.47 31.42 -6.30
CA ASP A 106 -4.46 32.53 -5.36
C ASP A 106 -4.76 32.04 -3.95
N PHE A 107 -3.70 31.62 -3.26
CA PHE A 107 -3.78 31.07 -1.91
C PHE A 107 -4.35 32.01 -0.86
N LYS A 108 -4.33 33.33 -1.09
CA LYS A 108 -4.95 34.31 -0.20
C LYS A 108 -6.46 34.11 -0.07
N LYS A 109 -7.08 33.47 -1.06
CA LYS A 109 -8.51 33.13 -1.04
C LYS A 109 -8.84 31.88 -0.24
N TRP A 110 -7.81 31.07 0.12
CA TRP A 110 -7.98 29.76 0.76
C TRP A 110 -7.55 29.71 2.21
N THR A 111 -6.68 30.61 2.64
CA THR A 111 -6.10 30.57 3.99
C THR A 111 -5.71 31.95 4.47
N ASP A 112 -6.02 32.23 5.73
CA ASP A 112 -5.63 33.44 6.44
C ASP A 112 -4.18 33.37 6.97
N ASN A 113 -3.52 32.23 6.83
CA ASN A 113 -2.18 32.00 7.33
C ASN A 113 -1.10 32.50 6.37
N ASN A 114 -0.67 33.75 6.57
CA ASN A 114 0.29 34.44 5.72
C ASN A 114 1.71 33.84 5.64
N GLU A 115 2.12 33.02 6.60
CA GLU A 115 3.47 32.42 6.60
C GLU A 115 3.57 31.17 5.72
N TYR A 116 2.55 30.30 5.76
CA TYR A 116 2.50 29.10 4.90
C TYR A 116 2.38 29.48 3.42
N CYS A 117 1.68 30.56 3.13
CA CYS A 117 1.45 31.03 1.77
C CYS A 117 2.72 31.47 1.04
N LYS A 118 3.62 32.20 1.68
CA LYS A 118 4.78 32.81 1.00
C LYS A 118 5.76 31.79 0.41
N HIS A 119 6.08 30.72 1.16
CA HIS A 119 7.02 29.71 0.70
C HIS A 119 6.43 28.77 -0.34
N PHE A 120 5.19 28.33 -0.14
CA PHE A 120 4.52 27.37 -1.05
C PHE A 120 4.13 28.03 -2.38
N ILE A 121 3.64 29.27 -2.37
CA ILE A 121 3.32 30.02 -3.58
C ILE A 121 4.58 30.23 -4.41
N LYS A 122 5.66 30.72 -3.78
CA LYS A 122 6.94 30.98 -4.48
C LYS A 122 7.54 29.70 -5.11
N TYR A 123 7.33 28.55 -4.46
CA TYR A 123 7.75 27.24 -4.99
C TYR A 123 6.86 26.81 -6.16
N LYS A 124 5.53 26.93 -6.03
CA LYS A 124 4.58 26.53 -7.08
C LYS A 124 4.59 27.45 -8.28
N GLU A 125 4.74 28.73 -8.11
CA GLU A 125 4.92 29.68 -9.21
C GLU A 125 6.19 29.34 -10.03
N LYS A 126 7.32 29.07 -9.37
CA LYS A 126 8.56 28.66 -10.04
C LYS A 126 8.40 27.35 -10.80
N GLU A 127 7.71 26.36 -10.21
CA GLU A 127 7.49 25.06 -10.85
C GLU A 127 6.55 25.17 -12.05
N PHE A 128 5.50 25.99 -11.94
CA PHE A 128 4.54 26.24 -13.01
C PHE A 128 5.17 26.97 -14.20
N LEU A 129 5.96 28.00 -13.95
CA LEU A 129 6.69 28.76 -14.98
C LEU A 129 7.73 27.87 -15.67
N LYS A 130 8.42 27.01 -14.93
CA LYS A 130 9.34 26.02 -15.48
C LYS A 130 8.66 25.04 -16.44
N ARG A 131 7.46 24.56 -16.11
CA ARG A 131 6.68 23.61 -16.94
C ARG A 131 6.15 24.25 -18.23
N ARG A 132 5.95 25.56 -18.26
CA ARG A 132 5.49 26.29 -19.46
C ARG A 132 6.62 26.84 -20.32
N ASN A 133 7.89 26.56 -20.01
CA ASN A 133 9.05 27.13 -20.71
C ASN A 133 8.99 28.68 -20.85
N ILE A 134 8.35 29.34 -19.90
CA ILE A 134 8.32 30.80 -19.84
C ILE A 134 9.56 31.22 -19.08
N ASN A 135 10.60 31.58 -19.84
CA ASN A 135 11.78 32.26 -19.29
C ASN A 135 11.38 33.69 -18.91
N ILE A 136 11.57 34.04 -17.67
CA ILE A 136 11.54 35.41 -17.16
C ILE A 136 13.00 35.90 -17.12
#